data_13d13a3f75d06c0d5954b39c217c9147
#
_entry.id   13d13a3f75d06c0d5954b39c217c9147
#
_cell.length_a   1.000
_cell.length_b   1.000
_cell.length_c   1.000
_cell.angle_alpha   90.00
_cell.angle_beta   90.00
_cell.angle_gamma   90.00
#
_symmetry.space_group_name_H-M   'P 1'
#
loop_
_entity.id
_entity.type
_entity.pdbx_description
1 polymer ?
#
loop_
_entity_poly.entity_id
_entity_poly.type
_entity_poly.pdbx_seq_one_letter_code
_entity_poly.pdbx_strand_id
1 'polypeptide(L)'
;MAGFEALGDSQREKMLAGGVYDPSDPELVQARNRARDLCQDLNAPREGEQEVRRRILVSLFGKGGDSVWMQPPFFCDYGSTIILGQRIFFNFNCVILDVCQVKIGDFSQFGPAVEIYTATHLMNAELRRQQEFGKPVEIGADVWVGGGAIICPGVQDRLEVGSRGRKHRYEGCTSRCFCRREPMSGDP
;
A
#
# COMPACT_ATOMS: atom_id res chain seq x y z
N MET A 1 -31.81 10.84 -2.47
CA MET A 1 -30.77 11.60 -3.19
C MET A 1 -29.66 11.81 -2.17
N ALA A 2 -28.62 10.95 -2.18
CA ALA A 2 -27.43 11.16 -1.37
C ALA A 2 -26.60 12.28 -2.02
N GLY A 3 -26.28 13.33 -1.23
CA GLY A 3 -25.54 14.47 -1.68
C GLY A 3 -24.15 14.05 -2.16
N PHE A 4 -23.79 14.44 -3.35
CA PHE A 4 -22.42 14.51 -3.82
C PHE A 4 -21.72 15.60 -2.98
N GLU A 5 -20.99 15.19 -1.94
CA GLU A 5 -20.01 16.08 -1.32
C GLU A 5 -19.00 16.46 -2.40
N ALA A 6 -18.69 17.75 -2.49
CA ALA A 6 -17.78 18.29 -3.49
C ALA A 6 -16.41 17.59 -3.35
N LEU A 7 -16.06 16.77 -4.34
CA LEU A 7 -14.71 16.28 -4.54
C LEU A 7 -13.81 17.52 -4.64
N GLY A 8 -12.68 17.52 -3.94
CA GLY A 8 -11.73 18.62 -3.91
C GLY A 8 -11.37 19.14 -5.30
N ASP A 9 -10.96 20.38 -5.39
CA ASP A 9 -10.76 21.06 -6.68
C ASP A 9 -9.53 20.54 -7.45
N SER A 10 -8.48 20.00 -6.76
CA SER A 10 -7.27 19.49 -7.41
C SER A 10 -7.39 18.03 -7.84
N GLN A 11 -6.58 17.61 -8.86
CA GLN A 11 -6.53 16.21 -9.28
C GLN A 11 -6.00 15.30 -8.15
N ARG A 12 -5.12 15.82 -7.30
CA ARG A 12 -4.61 15.13 -6.14
C ARG A 12 -5.70 14.86 -5.09
N GLU A 13 -6.55 15.83 -4.80
CA GLU A 13 -7.66 15.63 -3.86
C GLU A 13 -8.67 14.62 -4.38
N LYS A 14 -9.01 14.67 -5.68
CA LYS A 14 -9.85 13.65 -6.34
C LYS A 14 -9.26 12.27 -6.24
N MET A 15 -7.96 12.11 -6.53
CA MET A 15 -7.23 10.85 -6.42
C MET A 15 -7.30 10.28 -4.99
N LEU A 16 -6.98 11.10 -4.00
CA LEU A 16 -6.97 10.66 -2.60
C LEU A 16 -8.37 10.29 -2.06
N ALA A 17 -9.40 10.95 -2.58
CA ALA A 17 -10.80 10.64 -2.28
C ALA A 17 -11.32 9.38 -3.02
N GLY A 18 -10.51 8.75 -3.88
CA GLY A 18 -10.92 7.60 -4.69
C GLY A 18 -11.82 7.98 -5.88
N GLY A 19 -11.91 9.27 -6.21
CA GLY A 19 -12.63 9.78 -7.37
C GLY A 19 -11.86 9.59 -8.67
N VAL A 20 -12.52 9.88 -9.77
CA VAL A 20 -11.90 9.88 -11.11
C VAL A 20 -11.01 11.11 -11.25
N TYR A 21 -9.78 10.94 -11.69
CA TYR A 21 -8.78 12.00 -11.83
C TYR A 21 -7.94 11.82 -13.10
N ASP A 22 -7.25 12.88 -13.51
CA ASP A 22 -6.28 12.85 -14.60
C ASP A 22 -4.87 12.50 -14.03
N PRO A 23 -4.31 11.32 -14.35
CA PRO A 23 -2.98 10.93 -13.87
C PRO A 23 -1.83 11.72 -14.51
N SER A 24 -2.10 12.50 -15.56
CA SER A 24 -1.11 13.34 -16.27
C SER A 24 -0.95 14.72 -15.63
N ASP A 25 -1.73 15.04 -14.60
CA ASP A 25 -1.62 16.30 -13.88
C ASP A 25 -0.17 16.53 -13.39
N PRO A 26 0.40 17.74 -13.61
CA PRO A 26 1.81 18.02 -13.30
C PRO A 26 2.20 17.79 -11.83
N GLU A 27 1.30 18.08 -10.87
CA GLU A 27 1.56 17.81 -9.43
C GLU A 27 1.71 16.32 -9.19
N LEU A 28 0.83 15.51 -9.77
CA LEU A 28 0.86 14.05 -9.63
C LEU A 28 2.08 13.44 -10.32
N VAL A 29 2.44 13.93 -11.50
CA VAL A 29 3.65 13.49 -12.22
C VAL A 29 4.90 13.79 -11.40
N GLN A 30 5.02 14.99 -10.83
CA GLN A 30 6.16 15.37 -10.01
C GLN A 30 6.24 14.49 -8.75
N ALA A 31 5.13 14.23 -8.09
CA ALA A 31 5.07 13.39 -6.89
C ALA A 31 5.50 11.94 -7.19
N ARG A 32 5.05 11.36 -8.31
CA ARG A 32 5.46 10.02 -8.75
C ARG A 32 6.95 9.97 -9.10
N ASN A 33 7.47 10.96 -9.81
CA ASN A 33 8.89 11.02 -10.15
C ASN A 33 9.74 11.05 -8.88
N ARG A 34 9.38 11.90 -7.89
CA ARG A 34 10.06 11.91 -6.60
C ARG A 34 10.06 10.55 -5.91
N ALA A 35 8.93 9.85 -5.90
CA ALA A 35 8.84 8.52 -5.27
C ALA A 35 9.69 7.48 -6.00
N ARG A 36 9.73 7.53 -7.34
CA ARG A 36 10.56 6.64 -8.16
C ARG A 36 12.06 6.86 -7.93
N ASP A 37 12.48 8.12 -7.84
CA ASP A 37 13.87 8.46 -7.50
C ASP A 37 14.23 7.91 -6.11
N LEU A 38 13.35 8.10 -5.11
CA LEU A 38 13.56 7.54 -3.77
C LEU A 38 13.57 6.00 -3.76
N CYS A 39 12.74 5.33 -4.58
CA CYS A 39 12.79 3.88 -4.74
C CYS A 39 14.11 3.44 -5.39
N GLN A 40 14.61 4.17 -6.37
CA GLN A 40 15.92 3.89 -6.97
C GLN A 40 17.03 4.02 -5.93
N ASP A 41 17.02 5.08 -5.14
CA ASP A 41 17.98 5.31 -4.06
C ASP A 41 17.86 4.23 -2.96
N LEU A 42 16.65 3.79 -2.63
CA LEU A 42 16.39 2.72 -1.64
C LEU A 42 16.98 1.37 -2.09
N ASN A 43 16.90 1.09 -3.38
CA ASN A 43 17.30 -0.19 -3.96
C ASN A 43 18.81 -0.28 -4.27
N ALA A 44 19.55 0.83 -4.20
CA ALA A 44 20.97 0.89 -4.51
C ALA A 44 21.94 0.56 -3.35
N PRO A 45 21.66 0.91 -2.07
CA PRO A 45 22.59 0.70 -0.96
C PRO A 45 22.89 -0.77 -0.70
N ARG A 46 24.13 -1.03 -0.25
CA ARG A 46 24.56 -2.36 0.20
C ARG A 46 23.88 -2.74 1.50
N GLU A 47 23.89 -4.03 1.83
CA GLU A 47 23.18 -4.57 3.03
C GLU A 47 23.62 -3.90 4.33
N GLY A 48 24.90 -3.55 4.47
CA GLY A 48 25.42 -2.88 5.67
C GLY A 48 25.03 -1.39 5.81
N GLU A 49 24.41 -0.77 4.79
CA GLU A 49 24.08 0.67 4.77
C GLU A 49 22.67 0.95 5.28
N GLN A 50 22.30 0.36 6.42
CA GLN A 50 20.95 0.42 6.97
C GLN A 50 20.50 1.84 7.34
N GLU A 51 21.42 2.69 7.81
CA GLU A 51 21.12 4.09 8.14
C GLU A 51 20.77 4.93 6.88
N VAL A 52 21.39 4.61 5.75
CA VAL A 52 21.05 5.24 4.46
C VAL A 52 19.63 4.84 4.07
N ARG A 53 19.32 3.53 4.08
CA ARG A 53 17.97 3.01 3.81
C ARG A 53 16.93 3.63 4.74
N ARG A 54 17.23 3.73 6.04
CA ARG A 54 16.32 4.32 7.04
C ARG A 54 15.92 5.74 6.68
N ARG A 55 16.88 6.59 6.33
CA ARG A 55 16.61 7.98 5.92
C ARG A 55 15.73 8.05 4.68
N ILE A 56 15.97 7.17 3.69
CA ILE A 56 15.18 7.11 2.47
C ILE A 56 13.75 6.67 2.78
N LEU A 57 13.57 5.62 3.59
CA LEU A 57 12.24 5.12 3.99
C LEU A 57 11.42 6.17 4.74
N VAL A 58 12.05 6.95 5.63
CA VAL A 58 11.42 8.08 6.33
C VAL A 58 10.98 9.17 5.34
N SER A 59 11.77 9.40 4.30
CA SER A 59 11.44 10.39 3.26
C SER A 59 10.39 9.91 2.26
N LEU A 60 10.30 8.60 2.05
CA LEU A 60 9.41 7.97 1.07
C LEU A 60 7.99 7.83 1.61
N PHE A 61 7.84 7.26 2.81
CA PHE A 61 6.53 6.95 3.34
C PHE A 61 5.86 8.12 4.06
N GLY A 62 4.53 8.16 3.98
CA GLY A 62 3.74 9.16 4.69
C GLY A 62 3.84 9.01 6.22
N LYS A 63 4.00 7.75 6.71
CA LYS A 63 4.23 7.44 8.12
C LYS A 63 4.87 6.05 8.26
N GLY A 64 5.66 5.83 9.33
CA GLY A 64 6.19 4.52 9.73
C GLY A 64 7.48 4.11 9.04
N GLY A 65 8.06 4.97 8.21
CA GLY A 65 9.36 4.75 7.58
C GLY A 65 10.52 4.59 8.57
N ASP A 66 10.35 5.07 9.78
CA ASP A 66 11.33 4.99 10.87
C ASP A 66 11.44 3.60 11.51
N SER A 67 10.41 2.77 11.41
CA SER A 67 10.34 1.46 12.06
C SER A 67 10.15 0.28 11.11
N VAL A 68 9.87 0.52 9.84
CA VAL A 68 9.71 -0.54 8.83
C VAL A 68 11.05 -1.22 8.53
N TRP A 69 11.03 -2.54 8.40
CA TRP A 69 12.15 -3.31 7.85
C TRP A 69 11.79 -3.75 6.42
N MET A 70 12.63 -3.35 5.47
CA MET A 70 12.37 -3.61 4.05
C MET A 70 13.59 -4.22 3.37
N GLN A 71 13.34 -5.34 2.67
CA GLN A 71 14.33 -5.98 1.80
C GLN A 71 14.16 -5.47 0.36
N PRO A 72 15.14 -4.79 -0.21
CA PRO A 72 15.10 -4.35 -1.61
C PRO A 72 15.08 -5.54 -2.58
N PRO A 73 14.59 -5.32 -3.82
CA PRO A 73 14.02 -4.08 -4.30
C PRO A 73 12.56 -3.88 -3.89
N PHE A 74 12.15 -2.61 -3.79
CA PHE A 74 10.80 -2.16 -3.50
C PHE A 74 10.39 -1.06 -4.48
N PHE A 75 9.11 -1.01 -4.85
CA PHE A 75 8.57 0.02 -5.75
C PHE A 75 7.21 0.49 -5.28
N CYS A 76 6.94 1.78 -5.45
CA CYS A 76 5.62 2.37 -5.23
C CYS A 76 5.36 3.54 -6.18
N ASP A 77 4.10 4.02 -6.24
CA ASP A 77 3.75 5.16 -7.09
C ASP A 77 4.08 6.49 -6.40
N TYR A 78 3.62 6.69 -5.18
CA TYR A 78 3.76 7.96 -4.45
C TYR A 78 4.53 7.83 -3.13
N GLY A 79 4.41 6.69 -2.45
CA GLY A 79 4.97 6.45 -1.13
C GLY A 79 4.30 7.26 -0.02
N SER A 80 4.02 8.54 -0.26
CA SER A 80 3.42 9.45 0.71
C SER A 80 2.01 9.08 1.15
N THR A 81 1.31 8.23 0.40
CA THR A 81 -0.02 7.68 0.72
C THR A 81 0.04 6.35 1.46
N ILE A 82 1.25 5.82 1.69
CA ILE A 82 1.48 4.62 2.47
C ILE A 82 1.67 4.99 3.95
N ILE A 83 0.77 4.47 4.79
CA ILE A 83 0.76 4.70 6.23
C ILE A 83 1.01 3.38 6.94
N LEU A 84 2.19 3.24 7.50
CA LEU A 84 2.64 2.04 8.19
C LEU A 84 2.54 2.20 9.71
N GLY A 85 2.11 1.12 10.37
CA GLY A 85 2.27 0.94 11.80
C GLY A 85 3.72 0.64 12.17
N GLN A 86 3.93 0.14 13.39
CA GLN A 86 5.25 -0.20 13.89
C GLN A 86 5.68 -1.60 13.47
N ARG A 87 7.00 -1.80 13.25
CA ARG A 87 7.63 -3.11 13.04
C ARG A 87 7.03 -3.91 11.87
N ILE A 88 6.70 -3.23 10.79
CA ILE A 88 6.27 -3.87 9.54
C ILE A 88 7.50 -4.47 8.85
N PHE A 89 7.34 -5.64 8.24
CA PHE A 89 8.35 -6.28 7.43
C PHE A 89 7.88 -6.49 5.99
N PHE A 90 8.68 -6.02 5.03
CA PHE A 90 8.53 -6.35 3.61
C PHE A 90 9.72 -7.15 3.12
N ASN A 91 9.45 -8.31 2.53
CA ASN A 91 10.45 -9.13 1.86
C ASN A 91 10.74 -8.59 0.44
N PHE A 92 11.62 -9.26 -0.31
CA PHE A 92 12.09 -8.83 -1.64
C PHE A 92 10.98 -8.66 -2.66
N ASN A 93 11.16 -7.72 -3.59
CA ASN A 93 10.31 -7.48 -4.77
C ASN A 93 8.85 -7.12 -4.42
N CYS A 94 8.60 -6.48 -3.31
CA CYS A 94 7.26 -5.97 -3.02
C CYS A 94 6.94 -4.71 -3.82
N VAL A 95 5.68 -4.59 -4.27
CA VAL A 95 5.17 -3.45 -5.05
C VAL A 95 3.91 -2.91 -4.41
N ILE A 96 3.80 -1.58 -4.27
CA ILE A 96 2.58 -0.93 -3.79
C ILE A 96 2.18 0.18 -4.77
N LEU A 97 1.06 -0.01 -5.49
CA LEU A 97 0.47 1.03 -6.35
C LEU A 97 -0.49 1.87 -5.51
N ASP A 98 0.05 2.92 -4.89
CA ASP A 98 -0.59 3.69 -3.83
C ASP A 98 -1.22 5.01 -4.32
N VAL A 99 -2.04 4.95 -5.36
CA VAL A 99 -2.83 6.13 -5.82
C VAL A 99 -3.84 6.59 -4.75
N CYS A 100 -4.38 5.66 -3.96
CA CYS A 100 -5.13 5.94 -2.74
C CYS A 100 -4.37 5.46 -1.52
N GLN A 101 -4.87 5.78 -0.33
CA GLN A 101 -4.22 5.39 0.91
C GLN A 101 -4.08 3.87 1.05
N VAL A 102 -2.89 3.43 1.41
CA VAL A 102 -2.58 2.08 1.91
C VAL A 102 -2.24 2.20 3.39
N LYS A 103 -3.06 1.61 4.24
CA LYS A 103 -2.83 1.59 5.69
C LYS A 103 -2.53 0.16 6.14
N ILE A 104 -1.45 -0.02 6.88
CA ILE A 104 -1.00 -1.32 7.38
C ILE A 104 -0.79 -1.22 8.89
N GLY A 105 -1.43 -2.13 9.63
CA GLY A 105 -1.33 -2.21 11.09
C GLY A 105 -0.01 -2.81 11.57
N ASP A 106 0.27 -2.61 12.84
CA ASP A 106 1.52 -2.99 13.51
C ASP A 106 1.86 -4.48 13.32
N PHE A 107 3.15 -4.81 13.31
CA PHE A 107 3.71 -6.17 13.29
C PHE A 107 3.32 -7.02 12.08
N SER A 108 2.75 -6.44 11.02
CA SER A 108 2.38 -7.18 9.82
C SER A 108 3.59 -7.50 8.96
N GLN A 109 3.59 -8.65 8.28
CA GLN A 109 4.71 -9.18 7.53
C GLN A 109 4.28 -9.59 6.12
N PHE A 110 5.08 -9.22 5.14
CA PHE A 110 4.82 -9.47 3.73
C PHE A 110 5.93 -10.33 3.13
N GLY A 111 5.54 -11.47 2.56
CA GLY A 111 6.45 -12.37 1.83
C GLY A 111 6.97 -11.75 0.54
N PRO A 112 7.93 -12.41 -0.15
CA PRO A 112 8.52 -11.88 -1.37
C PRO A 112 7.48 -11.76 -2.49
N ALA A 113 7.64 -10.74 -3.34
CA ALA A 113 6.78 -10.45 -4.48
C ALA A 113 5.30 -10.28 -4.10
N VAL A 114 5.02 -9.71 -2.92
CA VAL A 114 3.67 -9.28 -2.57
C VAL A 114 3.37 -7.96 -3.27
N GLU A 115 2.18 -7.87 -3.88
CA GLU A 115 1.73 -6.70 -4.60
C GLU A 115 0.45 -6.15 -3.96
N ILE A 116 0.39 -4.84 -3.73
CA ILE A 116 -0.77 -4.14 -3.15
C ILE A 116 -1.21 -3.07 -4.13
N TYR A 117 -2.44 -3.16 -4.63
CA TYR A 117 -2.96 -2.22 -5.60
C TYR A 117 -4.12 -1.42 -5.03
N THR A 118 -4.01 -0.10 -5.08
CA THR A 118 -5.15 0.79 -4.88
C THR A 118 -5.68 1.32 -6.21
N ALA A 119 -4.83 1.30 -7.26
CA ALA A 119 -5.16 1.76 -8.59
C ALA A 119 -6.15 0.83 -9.30
N THR A 120 -7.08 1.40 -10.05
CA THR A 120 -7.99 0.69 -10.94
C THR A 120 -8.40 1.58 -12.12
N HIS A 121 -9.02 0.99 -13.13
CA HIS A 121 -9.35 1.70 -14.35
C HIS A 121 -10.83 1.55 -14.72
N LEU A 122 -11.33 2.56 -15.42
CA LEU A 122 -12.67 2.56 -15.99
C LEU A 122 -12.78 1.47 -17.07
N MET A 123 -13.91 0.75 -17.11
CA MET A 123 -14.15 -0.28 -18.11
C MET A 123 -14.29 0.28 -19.52
N ASN A 124 -14.81 1.52 -19.66
CA ASN A 124 -14.85 2.23 -20.93
C ASN A 124 -13.43 2.57 -21.41
N ALA A 125 -13.07 2.10 -22.61
CA ALA A 125 -11.73 2.26 -23.16
C ALA A 125 -11.34 3.72 -23.46
N GLU A 126 -12.29 4.57 -23.86
CA GLU A 126 -12.04 5.97 -24.18
C GLU A 126 -11.74 6.77 -22.91
N LEU A 127 -12.55 6.57 -21.87
CA LEU A 127 -12.34 7.21 -20.57
C LEU A 127 -11.04 6.72 -19.91
N ARG A 128 -10.74 5.43 -19.98
CA ARG A 128 -9.53 4.83 -19.41
C ARG A 128 -8.22 5.39 -19.99
N ARG A 129 -8.25 5.93 -21.21
CA ARG A 129 -7.06 6.56 -21.81
C ARG A 129 -6.65 7.85 -21.14
N GLN A 130 -7.56 8.49 -20.41
CA GLN A 130 -7.38 9.85 -19.86
C GLN A 130 -7.57 9.90 -18.35
N GLN A 131 -8.22 8.88 -17.78
CA GLN A 131 -8.67 8.89 -16.41
C GLN A 131 -8.45 7.56 -15.74
N GLU A 132 -8.15 7.60 -14.45
CA GLU A 132 -8.12 6.45 -13.57
C GLU A 132 -8.79 6.81 -12.23
N PHE A 133 -9.00 5.82 -11.38
CA PHE A 133 -9.50 6.00 -10.03
C PHE A 133 -8.91 4.95 -9.11
N GLY A 134 -9.05 5.13 -7.81
CA GLY A 134 -8.52 4.17 -6.85
C GLY A 134 -9.51 3.81 -5.77
N LYS A 135 -9.14 2.80 -4.98
CA LYS A 135 -9.83 2.45 -3.74
C LYS A 135 -8.79 2.17 -2.67
N PRO A 136 -8.92 2.76 -1.48
CA PRO A 136 -7.96 2.54 -0.42
C PRO A 136 -7.90 1.07 0.00
N VAL A 137 -6.75 0.67 0.53
CA VAL A 137 -6.52 -0.66 1.11
C VAL A 137 -6.18 -0.49 2.58
N GLU A 138 -6.81 -1.27 3.44
CA GLU A 138 -6.51 -1.31 4.86
C GLU A 138 -6.22 -2.75 5.30
N ILE A 139 -5.04 -2.97 5.88
CA ILE A 139 -4.56 -4.25 6.40
C ILE A 139 -4.37 -4.09 7.90
N GLY A 140 -4.94 -5.00 8.68
CA GLY A 140 -4.89 -4.98 10.13
C GLY A 140 -3.49 -5.21 10.71
N ALA A 141 -3.41 -5.26 12.05
CA ALA A 141 -2.19 -5.63 12.76
C ALA A 141 -1.99 -7.16 12.78
N ASP A 142 -0.74 -7.61 12.98
CA ASP A 142 -0.36 -9.02 13.10
C ASP A 142 -0.77 -9.90 11.89
N VAL A 143 -0.79 -9.31 10.69
CA VAL A 143 -1.14 -10.01 9.46
C VAL A 143 0.12 -10.55 8.79
N TRP A 144 0.11 -11.83 8.43
CA TRP A 144 1.11 -12.41 7.55
C TRP A 144 0.54 -12.65 6.15
N VAL A 145 1.16 -12.02 5.16
CA VAL A 145 0.81 -12.16 3.74
C VAL A 145 1.84 -13.03 3.05
N GLY A 146 1.41 -14.17 2.51
CA GLY A 146 2.27 -15.11 1.78
C GLY A 146 2.84 -14.52 0.51
N GLY A 147 4.05 -14.99 0.12
CA GLY A 147 4.73 -14.51 -1.08
C GLY A 147 3.92 -14.68 -2.37
N GLY A 148 4.05 -13.72 -3.29
CA GLY A 148 3.34 -13.67 -4.55
C GLY A 148 1.83 -13.38 -4.44
N ALA A 149 1.36 -12.95 -3.27
CA ALA A 149 -0.02 -12.52 -3.09
C ALA A 149 -0.28 -11.17 -3.74
N ILE A 150 -1.46 -11.00 -4.33
CA ILE A 150 -1.94 -9.73 -4.88
C ILE A 150 -3.15 -9.26 -4.08
N ILE A 151 -3.04 -8.10 -3.46
CA ILE A 151 -4.12 -7.44 -2.71
C ILE A 151 -4.76 -6.39 -3.61
N CYS A 152 -6.03 -6.60 -3.92
CA CYS A 152 -6.77 -5.77 -4.88
C CYS A 152 -7.32 -4.49 -4.25
N PRO A 153 -7.67 -3.48 -5.09
CA PRO A 153 -8.24 -2.22 -4.62
C PRO A 153 -9.50 -2.39 -3.79
N GLY A 154 -9.58 -1.67 -2.67
CA GLY A 154 -10.76 -1.67 -1.79
C GLY A 154 -10.78 -2.79 -0.76
N VAL A 155 -9.73 -3.59 -0.64
CA VAL A 155 -9.60 -4.58 0.45
C VAL A 155 -9.50 -3.86 1.77
N GLN A 156 -10.39 -4.21 2.72
CA GLN A 156 -10.40 -3.70 4.09
C GLN A 156 -10.44 -4.85 5.06
N ASP A 157 -9.44 -4.96 5.92
CA ASP A 157 -9.45 -5.86 7.06
C ASP A 157 -10.23 -5.18 8.21
N ARG A 158 -11.54 -5.38 8.21
CA ARG A 158 -12.35 -5.00 9.37
C ARG A 158 -12.19 -6.07 10.44
N LEU A 159 -11.46 -5.74 11.49
CA LEU A 159 -11.45 -6.52 12.73
C LEU A 159 -12.87 -6.71 13.24
N GLU A 160 -13.45 -7.88 13.07
CA GLU A 160 -14.46 -8.34 14.01
C GLU A 160 -13.75 -8.73 15.30
N VAL A 161 -13.88 -7.89 16.31
CA VAL A 161 -13.45 -8.17 17.68
C VAL A 161 -14.13 -9.47 18.12
N GLY A 162 -13.39 -10.60 18.16
CA GLY A 162 -13.93 -11.88 18.66
C GLY A 162 -13.51 -13.14 17.92
N SER A 163 -12.87 -13.08 16.77
CA SER A 163 -12.50 -14.30 16.03
C SER A 163 -11.11 -14.81 16.39
N ARG A 164 -11.02 -15.66 17.44
CA ARG A 164 -9.83 -16.45 17.72
C ARG A 164 -9.55 -17.41 16.55
N GLY A 165 -8.42 -17.25 15.87
CA GLY A 165 -7.79 -18.31 15.08
C GLY A 165 -8.42 -18.68 13.74
N ARG A 166 -9.18 -17.83 13.06
CA ARG A 166 -9.69 -18.13 11.72
C ARG A 166 -8.73 -17.64 10.63
N LYS A 167 -8.49 -18.51 9.63
CA LYS A 167 -7.90 -18.12 8.35
C LYS A 167 -8.86 -17.14 7.67
N HIS A 168 -8.51 -15.87 7.63
CA HIS A 168 -9.28 -14.89 6.88
C HIS A 168 -8.87 -14.95 5.40
N ARG A 169 -9.86 -15.21 4.54
CA ARG A 169 -9.78 -14.92 3.12
C ARG A 169 -10.24 -13.49 2.97
N TYR A 170 -9.35 -12.59 2.55
CA TYR A 170 -9.78 -11.25 2.16
C TYR A 170 -10.67 -11.36 0.93
N GLU A 171 -11.89 -10.84 0.99
CA GLU A 171 -12.72 -10.67 -0.20
C GLU A 171 -11.99 -9.72 -1.16
N GLY A 172 -11.78 -10.18 -2.41
CA GLY A 172 -10.98 -9.44 -3.40
C GLY A 172 -9.52 -9.88 -3.53
N CYS A 173 -9.05 -10.82 -2.72
CA CYS A 173 -7.74 -11.43 -2.91
C CYS A 173 -7.80 -12.56 -3.94
N THR A 174 -6.86 -12.58 -4.89
CA THR A 174 -6.78 -13.67 -5.88
C THR A 174 -6.42 -15.01 -5.19
N SER A 175 -6.71 -16.14 -5.83
CA SER A 175 -6.64 -17.50 -5.28
C SER A 175 -5.27 -17.94 -4.70
N ARG A 176 -4.24 -17.10 -4.76
CA ARG A 176 -2.90 -17.35 -4.20
C ARG A 176 -2.64 -16.63 -2.86
N CYS A 177 -3.62 -15.90 -2.32
CA CYS A 177 -3.46 -15.16 -1.08
C CYS A 177 -3.71 -16.07 0.13
N PHE A 178 -2.66 -16.40 0.87
CA PHE A 178 -2.76 -16.94 2.22
C PHE A 178 -2.40 -15.82 3.20
N CYS A 179 -3.41 -15.19 3.77
CA CYS A 179 -3.24 -14.33 4.92
C CYS A 179 -3.55 -15.14 6.18
N ARG A 180 -2.59 -15.28 7.07
CA ARG A 180 -2.76 -15.90 8.38
C ARG A 180 -2.55 -14.83 9.44
N ARG A 181 -3.54 -14.67 10.30
CA ARG A 181 -3.34 -14.01 11.60
C ARG A 181 -2.80 -15.05 12.56
N GLU A 182 -1.67 -14.79 13.16
CA GLU A 182 -1.25 -15.58 14.32
C GLU A 182 -2.10 -15.18 15.52
N PRO A 183 -2.58 -16.15 16.32
CA PRO A 183 -3.21 -15.81 17.60
C PRO A 183 -2.16 -15.11 18.46
N MET A 184 -2.50 -13.96 19.03
CA MET A 184 -1.72 -13.35 20.09
C MET A 184 -1.44 -14.44 21.11
N SER A 185 -0.18 -14.82 21.28
CA SER A 185 0.27 -15.73 22.33
C SER A 185 0.08 -15.01 23.67
N GLY A 186 -1.08 -15.20 24.24
CA GLY A 186 -1.39 -14.90 25.62
C GLY A 186 -1.35 -16.19 26.40
N ASP A 187 -0.26 -16.37 27.05
CA ASP A 187 0.03 -17.13 28.23
C ASP A 187 0.03 -18.67 28.22
N PRO A 188 0.91 -19.22 29.11
CA PRO A 188 1.27 -20.64 29.17
C PRO A 188 0.14 -21.51 29.66
#